data_378f520ce4c9b184f979796a8ac68144
#
_entry.id   378f520ce4c9b184f979796a8ac68144
#
_cell.length_a   1.000
_cell.length_b   1.000
_cell.length_c   1.000
_cell.angle_alpha   90.00
_cell.angle_beta   90.00
_cell.angle_gamma   90.00
#
_symmetry.space_group_name_H-M   'P 1'
#
loop_
_entity.id
_entity.type
_entity.pdbx_description
1 polymer ?
#
loop_
_entity_poly.entity_id
_entity_poly.type
_entity_poly.pdbx_seq_one_letter_code
_entity_poly.pdbx_strand_id
1 'polypeptide(L)'
;MTSNDSQPHVAVTGAAGYIGSRVVTEIQEYHPEWTVTALDNFYLGDARTIGETTVEHVDIRNRDRLEATLDGADVVLHLAAISGVDDCEKKADLAYEVNVGGTDNVAWFCRKTGAAMVFPF
;
A
#
# COMPACT_ATOMS: atom_id res chain seq x y z
N MET A 1 4.06 4.22 29.22
CA MET A 1 4.18 3.79 27.84
C MET A 1 3.80 2.33 27.71
N THR A 2 3.06 2.03 26.73
CA THR A 2 2.63 0.67 26.50
C THR A 2 3.49 0.01 25.44
N SER A 3 3.49 -1.31 25.40
CA SER A 3 4.21 -2.06 24.37
C SER A 3 3.71 -1.75 22.95
N ASN A 4 2.49 -1.18 22.80
CA ASN A 4 1.95 -0.83 21.50
C ASN A 4 2.77 0.22 20.77
N ASP A 5 3.44 1.11 21.52
CA ASP A 5 4.26 2.15 20.92
C ASP A 5 5.51 1.60 20.23
N SER A 6 5.91 0.36 20.62
CA SER A 6 7.07 -0.28 20.02
C SER A 6 6.71 -1.19 18.84
N GLN A 7 5.41 -1.44 18.60
CA GLN A 7 4.99 -2.29 17.51
C GLN A 7 4.82 -1.47 16.23
N PRO A 8 5.36 -1.94 15.10
CA PRO A 8 5.26 -1.19 13.87
C PRO A 8 3.83 -1.20 13.31
N HIS A 9 3.49 -0.09 12.68
CA HIS A 9 2.31 0.02 11.84
C HIS A 9 2.78 -0.01 10.38
N VAL A 10 2.41 -1.06 9.66
CA VAL A 10 2.83 -1.28 8.27
C VAL A 10 1.65 -1.03 7.36
N ALA A 11 1.82 -0.17 6.38
CA ALA A 11 0.83 0.04 5.34
C ALA A 11 1.29 -0.66 4.06
N VAL A 12 0.36 -1.31 3.37
CA VAL A 12 0.64 -2.03 2.13
C VAL A 12 -0.25 -1.49 1.03
N THR A 13 0.33 -0.81 0.04
CA THR A 13 -0.41 -0.40 -1.15
C THR A 13 -0.41 -1.56 -2.15
N GLY A 14 -1.46 -1.68 -2.95
CA GLY A 14 -1.58 -2.81 -3.86
C GLY A 14 -1.88 -4.11 -3.13
N ALA A 15 -2.56 -4.02 -1.97
CA ALA A 15 -2.74 -5.16 -1.07
C ALA A 15 -3.65 -6.25 -1.65
N ALA A 16 -4.54 -5.91 -2.58
CA ALA A 16 -5.42 -6.90 -3.21
C ALA A 16 -4.72 -7.68 -4.33
N GLY A 17 -3.49 -7.29 -4.70
CA GLY A 17 -2.70 -8.00 -5.70
C GLY A 17 -2.07 -9.27 -5.15
N TYR A 18 -1.42 -10.02 -6.04
CA TYR A 18 -0.83 -11.31 -5.66
C TYR A 18 0.25 -11.15 -4.58
N ILE A 19 1.20 -10.26 -4.79
CA ILE A 19 2.29 -10.05 -3.83
C ILE A 19 1.78 -9.36 -2.57
N GLY A 20 0.96 -8.32 -2.73
CA GLY A 20 0.43 -7.55 -1.58
C GLY A 20 -0.38 -8.42 -0.63
N SER A 21 -1.26 -9.26 -1.16
CA SER A 21 -2.08 -10.14 -0.32
C SER A 21 -1.22 -11.18 0.42
N ARG A 22 -0.17 -11.67 -0.21
CA ARG A 22 0.78 -12.58 0.44
C ARG A 22 1.53 -11.90 1.56
N VAL A 23 1.96 -10.67 1.34
CA VAL A 23 2.67 -9.90 2.38
C VAL A 23 1.77 -9.68 3.59
N VAL A 24 0.51 -9.27 3.37
CA VAL A 24 -0.44 -9.07 4.48
C VAL A 24 -0.67 -10.38 5.23
N THR A 25 -0.85 -11.48 4.51
CA THR A 25 -1.03 -12.81 5.12
C THR A 25 0.18 -13.20 5.98
N GLU A 26 1.39 -12.99 5.45
CA GLU A 26 2.61 -13.32 6.19
C GLU A 26 2.75 -12.47 7.46
N ILE A 27 2.41 -11.19 7.39
CA ILE A 27 2.44 -10.34 8.58
C ILE A 27 1.45 -10.83 9.62
N GLN A 28 0.23 -11.17 9.23
CA GLN A 28 -0.78 -11.68 10.15
C GLN A 28 -0.33 -12.97 10.82
N GLU A 29 0.35 -13.84 10.08
CA GLU A 29 0.79 -15.13 10.61
C GLU A 29 1.99 -15.00 11.54
N TYR A 30 2.99 -14.23 11.16
CA TYR A 30 4.25 -14.17 11.90
C TYR A 30 4.38 -12.97 12.83
N HIS A 31 3.59 -11.92 12.62
CA HIS A 31 3.62 -10.69 13.41
C HIS A 31 2.19 -10.20 13.71
N PRO A 32 1.38 -11.02 14.39
CA PRO A 32 -0.01 -10.63 14.65
C PRO A 32 -0.14 -9.39 15.55
N GLU A 33 0.94 -9.00 16.24
CA GLU A 33 0.96 -7.81 17.08
C GLU A 33 1.17 -6.51 16.30
N TRP A 34 1.57 -6.62 15.03
CA TRP A 34 1.75 -5.43 14.19
C TRP A 34 0.40 -4.90 13.71
N THR A 35 0.29 -3.58 13.56
CA THR A 35 -0.87 -2.96 12.92
C THR A 35 -0.64 -2.96 11.41
N VAL A 36 -1.65 -3.37 10.65
CA VAL A 36 -1.57 -3.40 9.19
C VAL A 36 -2.70 -2.57 8.61
N THR A 37 -2.35 -1.64 7.72
CA THR A 37 -3.30 -0.94 6.87
C THR A 37 -3.10 -1.44 5.44
N ALA A 38 -4.13 -2.03 4.86
CA ALA A 38 -4.10 -2.54 3.49
C ALA A 38 -4.96 -1.67 2.60
N LEU A 39 -4.46 -1.27 1.44
CA LEU A 39 -5.21 -0.42 0.52
C LEU A 39 -4.94 -0.82 -0.94
N ASP A 40 -5.95 -0.62 -1.77
CA ASP A 40 -5.92 -0.94 -3.19
C ASP A 40 -7.00 -0.16 -3.91
N ASN A 41 -6.83 0.15 -5.18
CA ASN A 41 -7.90 0.71 -5.99
C ASN A 41 -8.68 -0.37 -6.75
N PHE A 42 -8.31 -1.64 -6.55
CA PHE A 42 -8.95 -2.81 -7.15
C PHE A 42 -8.90 -2.82 -8.69
N TYR A 43 -7.85 -2.25 -9.25
CA TYR A 43 -7.66 -2.25 -10.68
C TYR A 43 -7.43 -3.68 -11.23
N LEU A 44 -6.61 -4.45 -10.52
CA LEU A 44 -6.29 -5.83 -10.93
C LEU A 44 -6.85 -6.87 -9.95
N GLY A 45 -6.64 -6.67 -8.66
CA GLY A 45 -7.13 -7.60 -7.64
C GLY A 45 -8.50 -7.19 -7.12
N ASP A 46 -9.24 -8.13 -6.60
CA ASP A 46 -10.59 -7.90 -6.09
C ASP A 46 -10.80 -8.33 -4.63
N ALA A 47 -9.75 -8.76 -3.97
CA ALA A 47 -9.86 -9.18 -2.57
C ALA A 47 -10.18 -7.99 -1.67
N ARG A 48 -11.34 -8.05 -1.02
CA ARG A 48 -11.81 -6.98 -0.12
C ARG A 48 -11.36 -7.18 1.32
N THR A 49 -11.01 -8.41 1.67
CA THR A 49 -10.44 -8.75 2.97
C THR A 49 -9.30 -9.74 2.79
N ILE A 50 -8.32 -9.67 3.68
CA ILE A 50 -7.21 -10.63 3.71
C ILE A 50 -7.12 -11.08 5.16
N GLY A 51 -7.68 -12.27 5.46
CA GLY A 51 -7.83 -12.68 6.82
C GLY A 51 -8.73 -11.71 7.57
N GLU A 52 -8.24 -11.13 8.64
CA GLU A 52 -8.98 -10.15 9.44
C GLU A 52 -8.80 -8.71 8.96
N THR A 53 -7.94 -8.48 7.97
CA THR A 53 -7.64 -7.13 7.48
C THR A 53 -8.59 -6.76 6.35
N THR A 54 -9.28 -5.65 6.49
CA THR A 54 -10.10 -5.08 5.41
C THR A 54 -9.18 -4.30 4.47
N VAL A 55 -9.33 -4.51 3.17
CA VAL A 55 -8.61 -3.74 2.17
C VAL A 55 -9.40 -2.47 1.87
N GLU A 56 -8.84 -1.31 2.18
CA GLU A 56 -9.50 -0.04 1.94
C GLU A 56 -9.39 0.35 0.47
N HIS A 57 -10.47 0.88 -0.08
CA HIS A 57 -10.51 1.31 -1.47
C HIS A 57 -9.89 2.71 -1.56
N VAL A 58 -8.66 2.79 -2.03
CA VAL A 58 -7.93 4.05 -2.16
C VAL A 58 -7.14 4.05 -3.46
N ASP A 59 -7.30 5.13 -4.22
CA ASP A 59 -6.47 5.40 -5.40
C ASP A 59 -5.27 6.22 -4.94
N ILE A 60 -4.06 5.70 -5.13
CA ILE A 60 -2.83 6.37 -4.68
C ILE A 60 -2.57 7.70 -5.38
N ARG A 61 -3.28 7.99 -6.48
CA ARG A 61 -3.22 9.30 -7.13
C ARG A 61 -3.94 10.39 -6.35
N ASN A 62 -4.85 10.00 -5.45
CA ASN A 62 -5.58 10.92 -4.59
C ASN A 62 -4.77 11.16 -3.32
N ARG A 63 -4.02 12.25 -3.29
CA ARG A 63 -3.08 12.54 -2.19
C ARG A 63 -3.77 12.69 -0.84
N ASP A 64 -4.90 13.39 -0.80
CA ASP A 64 -5.62 13.63 0.45
C ASP A 64 -6.15 12.32 1.05
N ARG A 65 -6.75 11.50 0.22
CA ARG A 65 -7.29 10.21 0.63
C ARG A 65 -6.16 9.27 1.08
N LEU A 66 -5.05 9.29 0.34
CA LEU A 66 -3.88 8.49 0.65
C LEU A 66 -3.28 8.90 2.00
N GLU A 67 -3.12 10.20 2.22
CA GLU A 67 -2.57 10.71 3.48
C GLU A 67 -3.43 10.27 4.67
N ALA A 68 -4.75 10.40 4.55
CA ALA A 68 -5.66 10.01 5.61
C ALA A 68 -5.58 8.51 5.90
N THR A 69 -5.46 7.68 4.86
CA THR A 69 -5.40 6.23 5.00
C THR A 69 -4.07 5.76 5.59
N LEU A 70 -2.97 6.40 5.22
CA LEU A 70 -1.64 6.04 5.69
C LEU A 70 -1.30 6.60 7.07
N ASP A 71 -2.16 7.42 7.66
CA ASP A 71 -1.89 8.09 8.91
C ASP A 71 -1.44 7.10 10.00
N GLY A 72 -0.33 7.42 10.65
CA GLY A 72 0.24 6.57 11.70
C GLY A 72 1.16 5.46 11.21
N ALA A 73 1.29 5.25 9.91
CA ALA A 73 2.17 4.20 9.40
C ALA A 73 3.64 4.53 9.65
N ASP A 74 4.38 3.54 10.12
CA ASP A 74 5.83 3.63 10.32
C ASP A 74 6.59 3.18 9.07
N VAL A 75 6.01 2.26 8.32
CA VAL A 75 6.59 1.70 7.11
C VAL A 75 5.48 1.59 6.06
N VAL A 76 5.79 2.00 4.84
CA VAL A 76 4.89 1.80 3.70
C VAL A 76 5.56 0.86 2.71
N LEU A 77 4.95 -0.31 2.52
CA LEU A 77 5.32 -1.24 1.45
C LEU A 77 4.53 -0.85 0.22
N HIS A 78 5.20 -0.21 -0.72
CA HIS A 78 4.53 0.34 -1.90
C HIS A 78 4.58 -0.67 -3.05
N LEU A 79 3.49 -1.43 -3.20
CA LEU A 79 3.36 -2.47 -4.21
C LEU A 79 2.33 -2.12 -5.28
N ALA A 80 1.60 -1.01 -5.10
CA ALA A 80 0.60 -0.57 -6.07
C ALA A 80 1.29 -0.07 -7.33
N ALA A 81 1.03 -0.72 -8.45
CA ALA A 81 1.56 -0.33 -9.74
C ALA A 81 0.75 -1.01 -10.82
N ILE A 82 0.73 -0.44 -12.01
CA ILE A 82 0.24 -1.12 -13.19
C ILE A 82 1.47 -1.76 -13.83
N SER A 83 1.47 -3.09 -13.88
CA SER A 83 2.56 -3.86 -14.46
C SER A 83 2.01 -4.76 -15.55
N GLY A 84 2.88 -5.28 -16.37
CA GLY A 84 2.47 -6.05 -17.53
C GLY A 84 2.60 -5.21 -18.80
N VAL A 85 3.28 -5.76 -19.80
CA VAL A 85 3.58 -5.02 -21.03
C VAL A 85 2.31 -4.59 -21.74
N ASP A 86 1.34 -5.48 -21.86
CA ASP A 86 0.10 -5.17 -22.57
C ASP A 86 -0.70 -4.05 -21.89
N ASP A 87 -0.82 -4.11 -20.57
CA ASP A 87 -1.57 -3.09 -19.84
C ASP A 87 -0.88 -1.74 -19.92
N CYS A 88 0.45 -1.71 -19.79
CA CYS A 88 1.21 -0.47 -19.90
C CYS A 88 1.13 0.14 -21.30
N GLU A 89 1.15 -0.68 -22.34
CA GLU A 89 1.03 -0.20 -23.72
C GLU A 89 -0.36 0.31 -24.05
N LYS A 90 -1.40 -0.39 -23.57
CA LYS A 90 -2.80 -0.02 -23.88
C LYS A 90 -3.28 1.18 -23.09
N LYS A 91 -2.73 1.38 -21.89
CA LYS A 91 -3.14 2.43 -20.97
C LYS A 91 -1.92 3.18 -20.44
N ALA A 92 -1.08 3.64 -21.37
CA ALA A 92 0.19 4.28 -21.04
C ALA A 92 0.02 5.49 -20.10
N ASP A 93 -0.98 6.33 -20.33
CA ASP A 93 -1.21 7.51 -19.51
C ASP A 93 -1.60 7.11 -18.08
N LEU A 94 -2.47 6.13 -17.95
CA LEU A 94 -2.88 5.63 -16.64
C LEU A 94 -1.70 4.97 -15.91
N ALA A 95 -0.92 4.17 -16.63
CA ALA A 95 0.26 3.55 -16.04
C ALA A 95 1.26 4.59 -15.53
N TYR A 96 1.47 5.66 -16.30
CA TYR A 96 2.33 6.76 -15.88
C TYR A 96 1.80 7.43 -14.62
N GLU A 97 0.51 7.79 -14.60
CA GLU A 97 -0.10 8.46 -13.46
C GLU A 97 -0.03 7.62 -12.19
N VAL A 98 -0.27 6.32 -12.29
CA VAL A 98 -0.22 5.42 -11.14
C VAL A 98 1.22 5.15 -10.73
N ASN A 99 2.07 4.77 -11.68
CA ASN A 99 3.43 4.32 -11.36
C ASN A 99 4.35 5.48 -10.97
N VAL A 100 4.14 6.65 -11.52
CA VAL A 100 4.94 7.84 -11.23
C VAL A 100 4.22 8.75 -10.24
N GLY A 101 3.01 9.21 -10.59
CA GLY A 101 2.25 10.14 -9.76
C GLY A 101 1.86 9.53 -8.42
N GLY A 102 1.36 8.30 -8.43
CA GLY A 102 0.99 7.61 -7.20
C GLY A 102 2.19 7.34 -6.31
N THR A 103 3.30 6.89 -6.90
CA THR A 103 4.54 6.66 -6.16
C THR A 103 5.08 7.96 -5.56
N ASP A 104 4.98 9.06 -6.29
CA ASP A 104 5.36 10.38 -5.78
C ASP A 104 4.53 10.77 -4.56
N ASN A 105 3.23 10.50 -4.57
CA ASN A 105 2.36 10.76 -3.43
C ASN A 105 2.75 9.93 -2.20
N VAL A 106 3.09 8.67 -2.39
CA VAL A 106 3.56 7.80 -1.29
C VAL A 106 4.88 8.32 -0.74
N ALA A 107 5.82 8.67 -1.62
CA ALA A 107 7.11 9.21 -1.21
C ALA A 107 6.95 10.54 -0.46
N TRP A 108 6.03 11.39 -0.90
CA TRP A 108 5.72 12.65 -0.22
C TRP A 108 5.23 12.40 1.21
N PHE A 109 4.32 11.43 1.38
CA PHE A 109 3.83 11.07 2.71
C PHE A 109 4.97 10.58 3.61
N CYS A 110 5.80 9.69 3.09
CA CYS A 110 6.90 9.12 3.86
C CYS A 110 7.93 10.18 4.26
N ARG A 111 8.24 11.11 3.35
CA ARG A 111 9.15 12.20 3.66
C ARG A 111 8.57 13.14 4.72
N LYS A 112 7.28 13.44 4.61
CA LYS A 112 6.58 14.33 5.54
C LYS A 112 6.53 13.76 6.96
N THR A 113 6.32 12.46 7.09
CA THR A 113 6.09 11.82 8.38
C THR A 113 7.32 11.12 8.96
N GLY A 114 8.34 10.90 8.15
CA GLY A 114 9.50 10.10 8.56
C GLY A 114 9.31 8.61 8.42
N ALA A 115 8.19 8.16 7.85
CA ALA A 115 7.96 6.73 7.62
C ALA A 115 8.95 6.18 6.60
N ALA A 116 9.35 4.94 6.78
CA ALA A 116 10.19 4.23 5.82
C ALA A 116 9.34 3.80 4.62
N MET A 117 9.93 3.83 3.44
CA MET A 117 9.28 3.37 2.22
C MET A 117 10.06 2.20 1.65
N VAL A 118 9.38 1.09 1.46
CA VAL A 118 9.94 -0.09 0.77
C VAL A 118 9.28 -0.17 -0.59
N PHE A 119 10.10 -0.21 -1.61
CA PHE A 119 9.66 -0.07 -2.98
C PHE A 119 10.42 -1.09 -3.84
N PRO A 120 9.76 -2.07 -4.43
CA PRO A 120 10.43 -3.08 -5.26
C PRO A 120 10.82 -2.49 -6.62
N PHE A 121 11.89 -3.02 -7.16
CA PHE A 121 12.35 -2.67 -8.50
C PHE A 121 11.79 -3.66 -9.51
#